data_f607e7705037949b5040752d4f5c4661
#
_entry.id   f607e7705037949b5040752d4f5c4661
#
_cell.length_a   1.000
_cell.length_b   1.000
_cell.length_c   1.000
_cell.angle_alpha   90.00
_cell.angle_beta   90.00
_cell.angle_gamma   90.00
#
_symmetry.space_group_name_H-M   'P 1'
#
loop_
_entity.id
_entity.type
_entity.pdbx_description
1 polymer ?
#
loop_
_entity_poly.entity_id
_entity_poly.type
_entity_poly.pdbx_seq_one_letter_code
_entity_poly.pdbx_strand_id
1 'polypeptide(L)'
;MQTASKKVVNGWAMYDWANSVYNLVITSTIFPAYYEAITGDGNENTLIDKVKIGSYEFTNTALYNYVLAIAFVIVAIMSPILSSIADYKGNKKQFLRFFCTMGSLSCASLYFFDSDHIMGGLLSVIIACVGFWSSLVFYNSYLPEIAAPEDRDRISARGFMMGYIGSVLLQLICFVFVLKPELFGITVGKASQISFLLVGIWWIGFGWMAIGRLPNGLHIASGRKQENIFTSGYKELHKVWKQLIHLPLLK
;
A
#
# COMPACT_ATOMS: atom_id res chain seq x y z
N MET A 1 -22.17 -21.53 -0.54
CA MET A 1 -20.72 -21.60 -0.93
C MET A 1 -19.96 -22.09 0.30
N GLN A 2 -19.06 -23.07 0.16
CA GLN A 2 -18.22 -23.53 1.27
C GLN A 2 -16.96 -22.66 1.39
N THR A 3 -16.52 -22.41 2.63
CA THR A 3 -15.25 -21.73 2.90
C THR A 3 -14.08 -22.58 2.39
N ALA A 4 -13.12 -21.95 1.74
CA ALA A 4 -11.94 -22.58 1.19
C ALA A 4 -11.08 -23.28 2.26
N SER A 5 -10.12 -24.09 1.84
CA SER A 5 -9.22 -24.80 2.76
C SER A 5 -8.46 -23.84 3.68
N LYS A 6 -8.07 -24.31 4.87
CA LYS A 6 -7.25 -23.54 5.82
C LYS A 6 -5.97 -22.98 5.18
N LYS A 7 -5.39 -23.68 4.20
CA LYS A 7 -4.19 -23.23 3.48
C LYS A 7 -4.45 -21.94 2.68
N VAL A 8 -5.58 -21.83 2.02
CA VAL A 8 -5.99 -20.65 1.23
C VAL A 8 -6.33 -19.50 2.16
N VAL A 9 -7.15 -19.74 3.20
CA VAL A 9 -7.53 -18.72 4.19
C VAL A 9 -6.30 -18.15 4.91
N ASN A 10 -5.36 -19.02 5.33
CA ASN A 10 -4.12 -18.59 5.94
C ASN A 10 -3.21 -17.83 4.94
N GLY A 11 -3.21 -18.23 3.67
CA GLY A 11 -2.50 -17.49 2.62
C GLY A 11 -3.06 -16.09 2.44
N TRP A 12 -4.39 -15.95 2.45
CA TRP A 12 -5.05 -14.65 2.37
C TRP A 12 -4.71 -13.77 3.58
N ALA A 13 -4.88 -14.26 4.81
CA ALA A 13 -4.53 -13.51 6.02
C ALA A 13 -3.02 -13.15 6.10
N MET A 14 -2.15 -13.99 5.53
CA MET A 14 -0.71 -13.74 5.46
C MET A 14 -0.35 -12.59 4.52
N TYR A 15 -1.23 -12.22 3.58
CA TYR A 15 -0.98 -11.04 2.75
C TYR A 15 -1.07 -9.75 3.58
N ASP A 16 -1.99 -9.66 4.54
CA ASP A 16 -2.03 -8.52 5.47
C ASP A 16 -0.79 -8.46 6.37
N TRP A 17 -0.30 -9.60 6.85
CA TRP A 17 1.00 -9.68 7.52
C TRP A 17 2.13 -9.08 6.68
N ALA A 18 2.08 -9.31 5.36
CA ALA A 18 3.13 -8.86 4.45
C ALA A 18 3.07 -7.36 4.17
N ASN A 19 1.88 -6.81 3.87
CA ASN A 19 1.75 -5.47 3.32
C ASN A 19 1.52 -4.37 4.37
N SER A 20 0.97 -4.71 5.56
CA SER A 20 0.65 -3.72 6.59
C SER A 20 1.87 -3.00 7.15
N VAL A 21 3.07 -3.57 6.98
CA VAL A 21 4.35 -2.93 7.34
C VAL A 21 4.57 -1.60 6.60
N TYR A 22 4.05 -1.47 5.37
CA TYR A 22 4.10 -0.23 4.61
C TYR A 22 3.42 0.92 5.35
N ASN A 23 2.19 0.70 5.82
CA ASN A 23 1.46 1.77 6.52
C ASN A 23 2.15 2.22 7.81
N LEU A 24 2.65 1.29 8.61
CA LEU A 24 3.22 1.64 9.90
C LEU A 24 4.63 2.27 9.74
N VAL A 25 5.51 1.63 8.98
CA VAL A 25 6.91 2.06 8.87
C VAL A 25 7.08 3.22 7.90
N ILE A 26 6.48 3.13 6.69
CA ILE A 26 6.66 4.14 5.65
C ILE A 26 5.69 5.31 5.86
N THR A 27 4.39 5.06 5.95
CA THR A 27 3.42 6.16 5.94
C THR A 27 3.36 6.90 7.28
N SER A 28 3.50 6.18 8.41
CA SER A 28 3.12 6.74 9.72
C SER A 28 4.29 7.06 10.65
N THR A 29 5.48 6.46 10.47
CA THR A 29 6.53 6.57 11.49
C THR A 29 7.89 6.98 10.94
N ILE A 30 8.68 6.04 10.38
CA ILE A 30 10.10 6.28 10.11
C ILE A 30 10.30 7.21 8.92
N PHE A 31 9.52 7.04 7.84
CA PHE A 31 9.74 7.87 6.65
C PHE A 31 9.40 9.35 6.89
N PRO A 32 8.27 9.75 7.50
CA PRO A 32 8.01 11.16 7.78
C PRO A 32 9.11 11.80 8.60
N ALA A 33 9.58 11.14 9.67
CA ALA A 33 10.66 11.64 10.53
C ALA A 33 11.99 11.74 9.78
N TYR A 34 12.33 10.75 8.94
CA TYR A 34 13.52 10.77 8.10
C TYR A 34 13.47 11.87 7.05
N TYR A 35 12.32 12.03 6.38
CA TYR A 35 12.10 13.07 5.38
C TYR A 35 12.30 14.48 5.99
N GLU A 36 11.70 14.72 7.15
CA GLU A 36 11.87 15.97 7.89
C GLU A 36 13.34 16.21 8.25
N ALA A 37 14.04 15.19 8.75
CA ALA A 37 15.44 15.30 9.11
C ALA A 37 16.37 15.61 7.92
N ILE A 38 16.12 15.08 6.72
CA ILE A 38 16.97 15.34 5.54
C ILE A 38 16.59 16.60 4.77
N THR A 39 15.41 17.17 5.03
CA THR A 39 14.91 18.40 4.38
C THR A 39 14.96 19.62 5.31
N GLY A 40 15.27 19.43 6.59
CA GLY A 40 15.52 20.49 7.55
C GLY A 40 16.87 21.18 7.30
N ASP A 41 16.94 22.48 7.57
CA ASP A 41 18.17 23.27 7.44
C ASP A 41 19.11 23.13 8.65
N GLY A 42 18.71 22.36 9.67
CA GLY A 42 19.44 22.12 10.91
C GLY A 42 19.52 23.36 11.84
N ASN A 43 18.79 24.42 11.53
CA ASN A 43 18.75 25.63 12.30
C ASN A 43 17.49 25.68 13.19
N GLU A 44 17.65 25.49 14.50
CA GLU A 44 16.54 25.48 15.47
C GLU A 44 15.72 26.80 15.49
N ASN A 45 16.25 27.87 14.91
CA ASN A 45 15.57 29.18 14.81
C ASN A 45 14.71 29.28 13.52
N THR A 46 14.83 28.36 12.61
CA THR A 46 14.02 28.36 11.38
C THR A 46 12.67 27.69 11.65
N LEU A 47 11.61 28.47 11.68
CA LEU A 47 10.24 27.97 11.94
C LEU A 47 9.66 27.16 10.78
N ILE A 48 10.23 27.28 9.57
CA ILE A 48 9.70 26.67 8.35
C ILE A 48 10.86 26.27 7.43
N ASP A 49 11.12 24.98 7.34
CA ASP A 49 12.09 24.42 6.41
C ASP A 49 11.54 24.42 4.97
N LYS A 50 12.39 24.74 4.01
CA LYS A 50 12.02 24.84 2.61
C LYS A 50 12.82 23.87 1.75
N VAL A 51 12.12 23.20 0.84
CA VAL A 51 12.69 22.35 -0.18
C VAL A 51 12.56 23.03 -1.53
N LYS A 52 13.67 23.13 -2.26
CA LYS A 52 13.70 23.73 -3.59
C LYS A 52 13.58 22.64 -4.66
N ILE A 53 12.57 22.78 -5.53
CA ILE A 53 12.36 21.91 -6.69
C ILE A 53 12.34 22.78 -7.94
N GLY A 54 13.41 22.72 -8.73
CA GLY A 54 13.60 23.61 -9.87
C GLY A 54 13.60 25.08 -9.45
N SER A 55 12.63 25.86 -9.93
CA SER A 55 12.48 27.29 -9.61
C SER A 55 11.49 27.54 -8.44
N TYR A 56 10.87 26.52 -7.89
CA TYR A 56 9.86 26.65 -6.85
C TYR A 56 10.42 26.25 -5.49
N GLU A 57 9.99 26.96 -4.45
CA GLU A 57 10.27 26.63 -3.06
C GLU A 57 9.00 26.19 -2.38
N PHE A 58 9.05 25.03 -1.72
CA PHE A 58 7.94 24.46 -0.97
C PHE A 58 8.36 24.31 0.50
N THR A 59 7.42 24.51 1.42
CA THR A 59 7.60 24.03 2.78
C THR A 59 7.74 22.51 2.74
N ASN A 60 8.71 21.93 3.45
CA ASN A 60 8.98 20.50 3.43
C ASN A 60 7.74 19.65 3.75
N THR A 61 7.02 19.99 4.83
CA THR A 61 5.79 19.31 5.25
C THR A 61 4.67 19.46 4.23
N ALA A 62 4.52 20.64 3.60
CA ALA A 62 3.53 20.84 2.54
C ALA A 62 3.85 20.02 1.29
N LEU A 63 5.13 19.95 0.91
CA LEU A 63 5.57 19.13 -0.22
C LEU A 63 5.24 17.65 -0.01
N TYR A 64 5.53 17.11 1.17
CA TYR A 64 5.20 15.73 1.51
C TYR A 64 3.68 15.47 1.42
N ASN A 65 2.87 16.38 1.97
CA ASN A 65 1.41 16.27 1.90
C ASN A 65 0.89 16.36 0.46
N TYR A 66 1.47 17.20 -0.41
CA TYR A 66 1.12 17.25 -1.83
C TYR A 66 1.47 15.92 -2.54
N VAL A 67 2.61 15.33 -2.22
CA VAL A 67 3.03 14.02 -2.75
C VAL A 67 2.03 12.93 -2.37
N LEU A 68 1.61 12.88 -1.11
CA LEU A 68 0.57 11.95 -0.66
C LEU A 68 -0.78 12.23 -1.32
N ALA A 69 -1.18 13.50 -1.44
CA ALA A 69 -2.42 13.87 -2.11
C ALA A 69 -2.42 13.43 -3.57
N ILE A 70 -1.33 13.64 -4.31
CA ILE A 70 -1.17 13.17 -5.70
C ILE A 70 -1.29 11.65 -5.77
N ALA A 71 -0.62 10.93 -4.86
CA ALA A 71 -0.70 9.47 -4.82
C ALA A 71 -2.14 8.99 -4.60
N PHE A 72 -2.88 9.60 -3.67
CA PHE A 72 -4.28 9.24 -3.41
C PHE A 72 -5.22 9.62 -4.56
N VAL A 73 -4.97 10.73 -5.26
CA VAL A 73 -5.74 11.08 -6.46
C VAL A 73 -5.53 10.02 -7.56
N ILE A 74 -4.28 9.58 -7.77
CA ILE A 74 -3.98 8.48 -8.71
C ILE A 74 -4.74 7.20 -8.31
N VAL A 75 -4.68 6.82 -7.03
CA VAL A 75 -5.39 5.65 -6.50
C VAL A 75 -6.90 5.79 -6.69
N ALA A 76 -7.47 6.94 -6.40
CA ALA A 76 -8.90 7.20 -6.54
C ALA A 76 -9.38 7.06 -8.01
N ILE A 77 -8.58 7.55 -8.96
CA ILE A 77 -8.88 7.40 -10.39
C ILE A 77 -8.71 5.95 -10.86
N MET A 78 -7.68 5.25 -10.38
CA MET A 78 -7.40 3.87 -10.77
C MET A 78 -8.36 2.86 -10.14
N SER A 79 -8.81 3.10 -8.92
CA SER A 79 -9.54 2.12 -8.10
C SER A 79 -10.80 1.53 -8.80
N PRO A 80 -11.68 2.31 -9.45
CA PRO A 80 -12.84 1.77 -10.17
C PRO A 80 -12.44 0.89 -11.36
N ILE A 81 -11.35 1.24 -12.05
CA ILE A 81 -10.83 0.46 -13.18
C ILE A 81 -10.28 -0.87 -12.67
N LEU A 82 -9.48 -0.84 -11.59
CA LEU A 82 -8.88 -2.03 -11.00
C LEU A 82 -9.94 -2.96 -10.41
N SER A 83 -10.99 -2.43 -9.77
CA SER A 83 -12.13 -3.21 -9.29
C SER A 83 -12.83 -3.93 -10.44
N SER A 84 -13.11 -3.21 -11.54
CA SER A 84 -13.69 -3.81 -12.74
C SER A 84 -12.83 -4.93 -13.32
N ILE A 85 -11.50 -4.77 -13.32
CA ILE A 85 -10.56 -5.81 -13.76
C ILE A 85 -10.59 -7.01 -12.81
N ALA A 86 -10.64 -6.78 -11.50
CA ALA A 86 -10.67 -7.81 -10.47
C ALA A 86 -11.92 -8.71 -10.64
N ASP A 87 -13.06 -8.10 -10.98
CA ASP A 87 -14.34 -8.81 -11.14
C ASP A 87 -14.44 -9.57 -12.47
N TYR A 88 -13.76 -9.10 -13.51
CA TYR A 88 -14.03 -9.58 -14.88
C TYR A 88 -13.01 -10.58 -15.42
N LYS A 89 -11.71 -10.47 -15.15
CA LYS A 89 -10.66 -11.15 -15.93
C LYS A 89 -10.07 -12.43 -15.34
N GLY A 90 -10.43 -12.85 -14.14
CA GLY A 90 -9.81 -14.04 -13.54
C GLY A 90 -8.27 -13.92 -13.29
N ASN A 91 -7.66 -12.81 -13.66
CA ASN A 91 -6.21 -12.57 -13.56
C ASN A 91 -5.81 -11.81 -12.27
N LYS A 92 -6.74 -11.72 -11.29
CA LYS A 92 -6.51 -10.96 -10.05
C LYS A 92 -5.20 -11.33 -9.34
N LYS A 93 -4.78 -12.59 -9.42
CA LYS A 93 -3.52 -13.05 -8.82
C LYS A 93 -2.30 -12.41 -9.45
N GLN A 94 -2.31 -12.21 -10.78
CA GLN A 94 -1.21 -11.56 -11.49
C GLN A 94 -1.14 -10.08 -11.16
N PHE A 95 -2.29 -9.39 -11.12
CA PHE A 95 -2.35 -7.98 -10.73
C PHE A 95 -1.96 -7.78 -9.27
N LEU A 96 -2.43 -8.63 -8.35
CA LEU A 96 -2.01 -8.60 -6.94
C LEU A 96 -0.49 -8.76 -6.83
N ARG A 97 0.11 -9.69 -7.58
CA ARG A 97 1.56 -9.89 -7.62
C ARG A 97 2.29 -8.69 -8.20
N PHE A 98 1.77 -8.10 -9.28
CA PHE A 98 2.35 -6.92 -9.91
C PHE A 98 2.41 -5.73 -8.94
N PHE A 99 1.27 -5.37 -8.33
CA PHE A 99 1.21 -4.23 -7.39
C PHE A 99 1.97 -4.50 -6.09
N CYS A 100 1.95 -5.73 -5.59
CA CYS A 100 2.79 -6.14 -4.46
C CYS A 100 4.28 -5.95 -4.79
N THR A 101 4.74 -6.39 -5.96
CA THR A 101 6.14 -6.25 -6.38
C THR A 101 6.50 -4.79 -6.62
N MET A 102 5.65 -4.04 -7.30
CA MET A 102 5.85 -2.62 -7.56
C MET A 102 5.98 -1.83 -6.25
N GLY A 103 5.04 -2.01 -5.32
CA GLY A 103 5.06 -1.31 -4.04
C GLY A 103 6.26 -1.68 -3.17
N SER A 104 6.58 -2.97 -3.08
CA SER A 104 7.72 -3.44 -2.28
C SER A 104 9.07 -3.00 -2.83
N LEU A 105 9.25 -3.01 -4.16
CA LEU A 105 10.49 -2.51 -4.79
C LEU A 105 10.63 -1.01 -4.60
N SER A 106 9.52 -0.26 -4.66
CA SER A 106 9.54 1.18 -4.38
C SER A 106 9.87 1.49 -2.93
N CYS A 107 9.41 0.68 -1.96
CA CYS A 107 9.88 0.80 -0.58
C CYS A 107 11.37 0.49 -0.45
N ALA A 108 11.87 -0.55 -1.12
CA ALA A 108 13.27 -0.91 -1.09
C ALA A 108 14.15 0.17 -1.75
N SER A 109 13.68 0.86 -2.79
CA SER A 109 14.43 1.94 -3.45
C SER A 109 14.63 3.17 -2.56
N LEU A 110 13.81 3.36 -1.53
CA LEU A 110 14.00 4.41 -0.52
C LEU A 110 15.29 4.22 0.29
N TYR A 111 15.95 3.07 0.21
CA TYR A 111 17.30 2.88 0.72
C TYR A 111 18.34 3.86 0.12
N PHE A 112 18.09 4.35 -1.09
CA PHE A 112 18.93 5.32 -1.80
C PHE A 112 18.42 6.76 -1.68
N PHE A 113 17.38 6.97 -0.88
CA PHE A 113 16.81 8.29 -0.65
C PHE A 113 17.69 9.11 0.29
N ASP A 114 18.13 10.27 -0.19
CA ASP A 114 18.92 11.25 0.56
C ASP A 114 18.57 12.68 0.14
N SER A 115 19.26 13.67 0.71
CA SER A 115 19.06 15.10 0.40
C SER A 115 19.36 15.46 -1.05
N ASP A 116 20.23 14.72 -1.73
CA ASP A 116 20.62 15.00 -3.12
C ASP A 116 19.61 14.41 -4.12
N HIS A 117 18.83 13.42 -3.70
CA HIS A 117 17.89 12.66 -4.54
C HIS A 117 16.42 12.80 -4.09
N ILE A 118 16.03 13.98 -3.59
CA ILE A 118 14.67 14.21 -3.01
C ILE A 118 13.55 13.79 -3.99
N MET A 119 13.64 14.16 -5.26
CA MET A 119 12.61 13.82 -6.27
C MET A 119 12.47 12.31 -6.46
N GLY A 120 13.58 11.58 -6.47
CA GLY A 120 13.57 10.12 -6.60
C GLY A 120 12.87 9.45 -5.42
N GLY A 121 13.14 9.92 -4.20
CA GLY A 121 12.48 9.43 -2.99
C GLY A 121 10.99 9.73 -2.97
N LEU A 122 10.58 10.96 -3.28
CA LEU A 122 9.17 11.35 -3.34
C LEU A 122 8.40 10.56 -4.41
N LEU A 123 9.01 10.32 -5.59
CA LEU A 123 8.43 9.47 -6.61
C LEU A 123 8.26 8.02 -6.13
N SER A 124 9.26 7.49 -5.42
CA SER A 124 9.18 6.16 -4.82
C SER A 124 8.04 6.05 -3.80
N VAL A 125 7.79 7.10 -3.01
CA VAL A 125 6.64 7.14 -2.08
C VAL A 125 5.31 7.09 -2.84
N ILE A 126 5.17 7.85 -3.94
CA ILE A 126 3.96 7.81 -4.78
C ILE A 126 3.73 6.39 -5.31
N ILE A 127 4.77 5.77 -5.89
CA ILE A 127 4.67 4.43 -6.49
C ILE A 127 4.38 3.38 -5.41
N ALA A 128 5.00 3.48 -4.23
CA ALA A 128 4.74 2.59 -3.11
C ALA A 128 3.28 2.70 -2.62
N CYS A 129 2.76 3.93 -2.49
CA CYS A 129 1.37 4.21 -2.13
C CYS A 129 0.40 3.61 -3.15
N VAL A 130 0.61 3.88 -4.44
CA VAL A 130 -0.21 3.31 -5.53
C VAL A 130 -0.13 1.78 -5.51
N GLY A 131 1.05 1.20 -5.34
CA GLY A 131 1.25 -0.25 -5.22
C GLY A 131 0.46 -0.85 -4.07
N PHE A 132 0.53 -0.24 -2.89
CA PHE A 132 -0.17 -0.68 -1.70
C PHE A 132 -1.69 -0.68 -1.90
N TRP A 133 -2.27 0.47 -2.19
CA TRP A 133 -3.73 0.62 -2.31
C TRP A 133 -4.30 -0.16 -3.49
N SER A 134 -3.59 -0.19 -4.63
CA SER A 134 -4.02 -1.00 -5.79
C SER A 134 -3.97 -2.50 -5.49
N SER A 135 -2.99 -2.98 -4.74
CA SER A 135 -2.92 -4.37 -4.33
C SER A 135 -4.10 -4.78 -3.44
N LEU A 136 -4.56 -3.88 -2.56
CA LEU A 136 -5.70 -4.13 -1.67
C LEU A 136 -7.02 -4.31 -2.44
N VAL A 137 -7.20 -3.67 -3.59
CA VAL A 137 -8.38 -3.90 -4.44
C VAL A 137 -8.48 -5.38 -4.82
N PHE A 138 -7.37 -5.96 -5.31
CA PHE A 138 -7.34 -7.39 -5.69
C PHE A 138 -7.37 -8.32 -4.48
N TYR A 139 -6.68 -7.96 -3.41
CA TYR A 139 -6.68 -8.71 -2.16
C TYR A 139 -8.10 -8.85 -1.57
N ASN A 140 -8.81 -7.73 -1.44
CA ASN A 140 -10.17 -7.71 -0.90
C ASN A 140 -11.16 -8.47 -1.80
N SER A 141 -10.95 -8.47 -3.13
CA SER A 141 -11.81 -9.20 -4.06
C SER A 141 -11.73 -10.73 -3.92
N TYR A 142 -10.73 -11.26 -3.21
CA TYR A 142 -10.67 -12.69 -2.89
C TYR A 142 -11.61 -13.11 -1.76
N LEU A 143 -11.88 -12.23 -0.79
CA LEU A 143 -12.65 -12.62 0.39
C LEU A 143 -14.02 -13.25 0.06
N PRO A 144 -14.84 -12.68 -0.85
CA PRO A 144 -16.10 -13.31 -1.26
C PRO A 144 -15.95 -14.64 -1.97
N GLU A 145 -14.78 -14.94 -2.56
CA GLU A 145 -14.53 -16.18 -3.29
C GLU A 145 -14.02 -17.32 -2.40
N ILE A 146 -13.32 -16.96 -1.31
CA ILE A 146 -12.68 -17.93 -0.42
C ILE A 146 -13.43 -18.17 0.88
N ALA A 147 -14.43 -17.32 1.20
CA ALA A 147 -15.17 -17.35 2.46
C ALA A 147 -16.68 -17.40 2.22
N ALA A 148 -17.34 -18.36 2.88
CA ALA A 148 -18.80 -18.37 2.98
C ALA A 148 -19.27 -17.07 3.70
N PRO A 149 -20.46 -16.54 3.40
CA PRO A 149 -20.94 -15.28 3.95
C PRO A 149 -20.80 -15.17 5.48
N GLU A 150 -21.14 -16.26 6.19
CA GLU A 150 -21.07 -16.39 7.64
C GLU A 150 -19.65 -16.39 8.21
N ASP A 151 -18.63 -16.68 7.40
CA ASP A 151 -17.23 -16.74 7.81
C ASP A 151 -16.42 -15.47 7.48
N ARG A 152 -16.96 -14.58 6.63
CA ARG A 152 -16.21 -13.44 6.08
C ARG A 152 -15.67 -12.52 7.16
N ASP A 153 -16.49 -12.16 8.14
CA ASP A 153 -16.09 -11.26 9.22
C ASP A 153 -14.98 -11.87 10.07
N ARG A 154 -15.08 -13.15 10.39
CA ARG A 154 -14.06 -13.88 11.15
C ARG A 154 -12.74 -13.95 10.40
N ILE A 155 -12.78 -14.23 9.09
CA ILE A 155 -11.59 -14.32 8.24
C ILE A 155 -10.97 -12.94 8.03
N SER A 156 -11.78 -11.91 7.82
CA SER A 156 -11.32 -10.53 7.71
C SER A 156 -10.64 -10.07 9.01
N ALA A 157 -11.26 -10.29 10.16
CA ALA A 157 -10.68 -9.97 11.47
C ALA A 157 -9.32 -10.67 11.67
N ARG A 158 -9.18 -11.92 11.19
CA ARG A 158 -7.92 -12.65 11.23
C ARG A 158 -6.85 -12.00 10.35
N GLY A 159 -7.21 -11.53 9.14
CA GLY A 159 -6.30 -10.78 8.27
C GLY A 159 -5.77 -9.53 8.97
N PHE A 160 -6.66 -8.69 9.50
CA PHE A 160 -6.29 -7.49 10.25
C PHE A 160 -5.38 -7.80 11.44
N MET A 161 -5.72 -8.82 12.24
CA MET A 161 -4.88 -9.25 13.37
C MET A 161 -3.47 -9.62 12.91
N MET A 162 -3.34 -10.40 11.83
CA MET A 162 -2.04 -10.75 11.25
C MET A 162 -1.28 -9.51 10.76
N GLY A 163 -1.97 -8.57 10.11
CA GLY A 163 -1.40 -7.32 9.66
C GLY A 163 -0.84 -6.47 10.80
N TYR A 164 -1.60 -6.30 11.89
CA TYR A 164 -1.11 -5.59 13.08
C TYR A 164 0.11 -6.26 13.70
N ILE A 165 0.08 -7.58 13.89
CA ILE A 165 1.22 -8.30 14.48
C ILE A 165 2.45 -8.16 13.58
N GLY A 166 2.31 -8.36 12.26
CA GLY A 166 3.41 -8.25 11.31
C GLY A 166 4.02 -6.85 11.26
N SER A 167 3.17 -5.83 11.21
CA SER A 167 3.63 -4.44 11.16
C SER A 167 4.32 -4.00 12.45
N VAL A 168 3.77 -4.35 13.61
CA VAL A 168 4.40 -4.05 14.90
C VAL A 168 5.73 -4.78 15.07
N LEU A 169 5.79 -6.05 14.65
CA LEU A 169 7.03 -6.84 14.75
C LEU A 169 8.15 -6.20 13.91
N LEU A 170 7.89 -5.87 12.65
CA LEU A 170 8.89 -5.19 11.81
C LEU A 170 9.22 -3.80 12.33
N GLN A 171 8.23 -3.05 12.82
CA GLN A 171 8.46 -1.73 13.41
C GLN A 171 9.42 -1.79 14.60
N LEU A 172 9.25 -2.78 15.50
CA LEU A 172 10.15 -2.98 16.62
C LEU A 172 11.59 -3.30 16.16
N ILE A 173 11.72 -4.14 15.12
CA ILE A 173 13.03 -4.42 14.51
C ILE A 173 13.64 -3.12 13.95
N CYS A 174 12.87 -2.33 13.21
CA CYS A 174 13.33 -1.04 12.67
C CYS A 174 13.72 -0.06 13.79
N PHE A 175 12.97 -0.02 14.88
CA PHE A 175 13.31 0.85 16.03
C PHE A 175 14.62 0.47 16.69
N VAL A 176 15.02 -0.81 16.73
CA VAL A 176 16.34 -1.19 17.22
C VAL A 176 17.44 -0.53 16.40
N PHE A 177 17.29 -0.45 15.07
CA PHE A 177 18.26 0.24 14.21
C PHE A 177 18.24 1.76 14.39
N VAL A 178 17.06 2.36 14.44
CA VAL A 178 16.90 3.82 14.45
C VAL A 178 17.22 4.44 15.82
N LEU A 179 16.84 3.76 16.92
CA LEU A 179 17.04 4.26 18.28
C LEU A 179 18.41 3.91 18.88
N LYS A 180 19.09 2.89 18.33
CA LYS A 180 20.40 2.42 18.78
C LYS A 180 21.36 2.21 17.61
N PRO A 181 21.54 3.21 16.71
CA PRO A 181 22.35 3.06 15.52
C PRO A 181 23.82 2.82 15.85
N GLU A 182 24.30 3.29 17.00
CA GLU A 182 25.65 3.11 17.50
C GLU A 182 26.01 1.63 17.72
N LEU A 183 25.03 0.74 18.02
CA LEU A 183 25.26 -0.69 18.14
C LEU A 183 25.70 -1.34 16.81
N PHE A 184 25.37 -0.70 15.71
CA PHE A 184 25.64 -1.18 14.34
C PHE A 184 26.74 -0.35 13.64
N GLY A 185 27.28 0.69 14.33
CA GLY A 185 28.26 1.59 13.75
C GLY A 185 27.75 2.43 12.57
N ILE A 186 26.46 2.74 12.55
CA ILE A 186 25.80 3.49 11.47
C ILE A 186 25.16 4.78 11.99
N THR A 187 24.79 5.67 11.09
CA THR A 187 24.05 6.91 11.43
C THR A 187 22.53 6.62 11.51
N VAL A 188 21.77 7.50 12.19
CA VAL A 188 20.29 7.45 12.24
C VAL A 188 19.69 7.45 10.82
N GLY A 189 20.24 8.30 9.92
CA GLY A 189 19.80 8.35 8.53
C GLY A 189 19.99 7.01 7.81
N LYS A 190 21.16 6.35 8.01
CA LYS A 190 21.42 5.03 7.43
C LYS A 190 20.53 3.95 8.02
N ALA A 191 20.24 4.02 9.31
CA ALA A 191 19.29 3.13 9.99
C ALA A 191 17.87 3.25 9.41
N SER A 192 17.42 4.48 9.12
CA SER A 192 16.13 4.73 8.46
C SER A 192 16.08 4.14 7.04
N GLN A 193 17.14 4.36 6.25
CA GLN A 193 17.28 3.77 4.91
C GLN A 193 17.24 2.23 4.94
N ILE A 194 17.93 1.60 5.91
CA ILE A 194 17.88 0.15 6.12
C ILE A 194 16.46 -0.30 6.46
N SER A 195 15.74 0.46 7.28
CA SER A 195 14.34 0.17 7.64
C SER A 195 13.43 0.14 6.40
N PHE A 196 13.62 1.05 5.45
CA PHE A 196 12.86 1.06 4.19
C PHE A 196 13.17 -0.17 3.34
N LEU A 197 14.44 -0.57 3.27
CA LEU A 197 14.84 -1.80 2.58
C LEU A 197 14.21 -3.04 3.22
N LEU A 198 14.19 -3.10 4.56
CA LEU A 198 13.55 -4.19 5.31
C LEU A 198 12.04 -4.27 5.03
N VAL A 199 11.34 -3.14 4.93
CA VAL A 199 9.92 -3.10 4.52
C VAL A 199 9.74 -3.72 3.13
N GLY A 200 10.56 -3.34 2.17
CA GLY A 200 10.50 -3.88 0.81
C GLY A 200 10.74 -5.39 0.78
N ILE A 201 11.77 -5.88 1.45
CA ILE A 201 12.12 -7.32 1.54
C ILE A 201 11.01 -8.10 2.25
N TRP A 202 10.49 -7.58 3.37
CA TRP A 202 9.40 -8.20 4.12
C TRP A 202 8.14 -8.33 3.26
N TRP A 203 7.73 -7.24 2.65
CA TRP A 203 6.52 -7.20 1.84
C TRP A 203 6.60 -8.13 0.63
N ILE A 204 7.69 -8.08 -0.15
CA ILE A 204 7.82 -8.96 -1.32
C ILE A 204 7.94 -10.42 -0.90
N GLY A 205 8.74 -10.74 0.10
CA GLY A 205 8.99 -12.11 0.56
C GLY A 205 7.72 -12.79 1.08
N PHE A 206 7.09 -12.21 2.07
CA PHE A 206 5.85 -12.76 2.64
C PHE A 206 4.65 -12.59 1.69
N GLY A 207 4.61 -11.50 0.91
CA GLY A 207 3.57 -11.25 -0.07
C GLY A 207 3.54 -12.30 -1.17
N TRP A 208 4.68 -12.64 -1.75
CA TRP A 208 4.75 -13.69 -2.77
C TRP A 208 4.39 -15.07 -2.20
N MET A 209 4.80 -15.35 -0.98
CA MET A 209 4.47 -16.58 -0.27
C MET A 209 2.96 -16.68 -0.01
N ALA A 210 2.32 -15.58 0.39
CA ALA A 210 0.88 -15.45 0.56
C ALA A 210 0.13 -15.65 -0.76
N ILE A 211 0.50 -14.90 -1.80
CA ILE A 211 -0.10 -14.95 -3.14
C ILE A 211 0.04 -16.36 -3.75
N GLY A 212 1.15 -17.05 -3.48
CA GLY A 212 1.36 -18.43 -3.93
C GLY A 212 0.27 -19.42 -3.48
N ARG A 213 -0.33 -19.15 -2.30
CA ARG A 213 -1.37 -19.99 -1.69
C ARG A 213 -2.79 -19.66 -2.15
N LEU A 214 -2.99 -18.50 -2.79
CA LEU A 214 -4.29 -18.07 -3.30
C LEU A 214 -4.64 -18.84 -4.59
N PRO A 215 -5.93 -19.12 -4.84
CA PRO A 215 -6.37 -19.73 -6.08
C PRO A 215 -6.10 -18.79 -7.26
N ASN A 216 -5.93 -19.38 -8.45
CA ASN A 216 -6.07 -18.61 -9.67
C ASN A 216 -7.54 -18.21 -9.76
N GLY A 217 -7.84 -16.90 -9.88
CA GLY A 217 -9.20 -16.39 -9.84
C GLY A 217 -10.15 -17.19 -10.75
N LEU A 218 -11.38 -17.40 -10.31
CA LEU A 218 -12.41 -18.07 -11.10
C LEU A 218 -12.66 -17.23 -12.35
N HIS A 219 -12.49 -17.84 -13.53
CA HIS A 219 -13.06 -17.32 -14.76
C HIS A 219 -14.58 -17.43 -14.65
N ILE A 220 -15.22 -16.37 -14.18
CA ILE A 220 -16.66 -16.26 -14.37
C ILE A 220 -16.83 -15.93 -15.85
N ALA A 221 -17.07 -16.97 -16.63
CA ALA A 221 -17.60 -16.86 -17.98
C ALA A 221 -19.05 -16.35 -17.88
N SER A 222 -19.21 -15.12 -17.39
CA SER A 222 -20.49 -14.42 -17.49
C SER A 222 -20.64 -14.02 -18.94
N GLY A 223 -21.69 -14.50 -19.61
CA GLY A 223 -22.08 -14.14 -20.98
C GLY A 223 -22.46 -12.66 -21.15
N ARG A 224 -21.88 -11.78 -20.35
CA ARG A 224 -21.97 -10.32 -20.52
C ARG A 224 -21.07 -9.94 -21.70
N LYS A 225 -21.67 -9.29 -22.69
CA LYS A 225 -20.97 -8.62 -23.80
C LYS A 225 -19.75 -7.90 -23.28
N GLN A 226 -18.66 -8.04 -24.02
CA GLN A 226 -17.35 -7.40 -23.79
C GLN A 226 -17.53 -5.87 -23.79
N GLU A 227 -18.00 -5.31 -22.66
CA GLU A 227 -17.99 -3.86 -22.47
C GLU A 227 -16.55 -3.43 -22.19
N ASN A 228 -16.24 -2.22 -22.64
CA ASN A 228 -14.90 -1.67 -22.50
C ASN A 228 -14.56 -1.54 -21.00
N ILE A 229 -13.56 -2.28 -20.50
CA ILE A 229 -13.21 -2.42 -19.07
C ILE A 229 -13.01 -1.05 -18.42
N PHE A 230 -12.44 -0.08 -19.16
CA PHE A 230 -12.23 1.27 -18.69
C PHE A 230 -13.53 2.03 -18.41
N THR A 231 -14.58 1.76 -19.16
CA THR A 231 -15.87 2.44 -18.98
C THR A 231 -16.80 1.74 -18.01
N SER A 232 -16.66 0.42 -17.81
CA SER A 232 -17.54 -0.36 -16.94
C SER A 232 -17.37 0.04 -15.47
N GLY A 233 -16.15 0.21 -14.97
CA GLY A 233 -15.89 0.64 -13.60
C GLY A 233 -16.47 2.01 -13.28
N TYR A 234 -16.34 2.97 -14.18
CA TYR A 234 -16.92 4.31 -13.99
C TYR A 234 -18.44 4.33 -14.14
N LYS A 235 -19.02 3.49 -15.01
CA LYS A 235 -20.49 3.31 -15.11
C LYS A 235 -21.07 2.74 -13.82
N GLU A 236 -20.42 1.73 -13.24
CA GLU A 236 -20.84 1.17 -11.93
C GLU A 236 -20.74 2.22 -10.83
N LEU A 237 -19.65 2.99 -10.76
CA LEU A 237 -19.51 4.09 -9.80
C LEU A 237 -20.62 5.13 -9.97
N HIS A 238 -20.93 5.54 -11.21
CA HIS A 238 -22.02 6.49 -11.49
C HIS A 238 -23.39 5.95 -11.09
N LYS A 239 -23.64 4.66 -11.28
CA LYS A 239 -24.87 3.99 -10.87
C LYS A 239 -25.02 3.99 -9.34
N VAL A 240 -23.95 3.64 -8.61
CA VAL A 240 -23.92 3.67 -7.15
C VAL A 240 -24.12 5.10 -6.64
N TRP A 241 -23.49 6.09 -7.27
CA TRP A 241 -23.66 7.50 -6.93
C TRP A 241 -25.11 7.97 -7.08
N LYS A 242 -25.77 7.61 -8.20
CA LYS A 242 -27.20 7.90 -8.37
C LYS A 242 -28.08 7.24 -7.30
N GLN A 243 -27.77 5.99 -6.93
CA GLN A 243 -28.52 5.30 -5.88
C GLN A 243 -28.33 5.98 -4.52
N LEU A 244 -27.11 6.42 -4.18
CA LEU A 244 -26.81 7.13 -2.93
C LEU A 244 -27.57 8.46 -2.82
N ILE A 245 -27.63 9.27 -3.88
CA ILE A 245 -28.35 10.55 -3.89
C ILE A 245 -29.87 10.36 -3.68
N HIS A 246 -30.40 9.20 -4.05
CA HIS A 246 -31.84 8.89 -3.89
C HIS A 246 -32.17 8.19 -2.57
N LEU A 247 -31.17 7.90 -1.71
CA LEU A 247 -31.44 7.34 -0.38
C LEU A 247 -32.08 8.41 0.54
N PRO A 248 -33.22 8.09 1.16
CA PRO A 248 -33.92 9.06 2.04
C PRO A 248 -33.13 9.45 3.29
N LEU A 249 -32.02 8.76 3.61
CA LEU A 249 -31.14 9.05 4.73
C LEU A 249 -30.23 10.27 4.48
N LEU A 250 -30.14 10.80 3.26
CA LEU A 250 -29.34 11.97 2.89
C LEU A 250 -30.20 13.22 2.62
N LYS A 251 -31.51 13.14 2.86
CA LYS A 251 -32.44 14.25 2.91
C LYS A 251 -32.80 14.59 4.35
#